data_bfc46d2bf155b0a0608a592334a50217
#
_entry.id   bfc46d2bf155b0a0608a592334a50217
#
_cell.length_a   1.000
_cell.length_b   1.000
_cell.length_c   1.000
_cell.angle_alpha   90.00
_cell.angle_beta   90.00
_cell.angle_gamma   90.00
#
_symmetry.space_group_name_H-M   'P 1'
#
loop_
_entity.id
_entity.type
_entity.pdbx_description
1 polymer ?
#
loop_
_entity_poly.entity_id
_entity_poly.type
_entity_poly.pdbx_seq_one_letter_code
_entity_poly.pdbx_strand_id
1 'polypeptide(L)' 'MTTQHDTILLIGHGSRESEGNDEIHRFVAQWRTRQPGWNIEVCFIEFAPPSLHDGLLQAAAGSARVLVLPLISPV' A
#
# COMPACT_ATOMS: atom_id res chain seq x y z
N MET A 1 22.22 15.81 0.28
CA MET A 1 21.63 15.21 1.46
C MET A 1 20.35 14.48 1.12
N THR A 2 20.26 13.24 1.47
CA THR A 2 19.09 12.44 1.15
C THR A 2 18.00 12.66 2.19
N THR A 3 16.83 13.05 1.74
CA THR A 3 15.69 13.21 2.63
C THR A 3 14.86 11.95 2.56
N GLN A 4 14.68 11.30 3.70
CA GLN A 4 13.79 10.15 3.77
C GLN A 4 12.36 10.66 3.85
N HIS A 5 11.51 10.06 3.04
CA HIS A 5 10.10 10.38 3.03
C HIS A 5 9.32 9.38 3.86
N ASP A 6 8.19 9.82 4.38
CA ASP A 6 7.25 8.90 5.01
C ASP A 6 6.63 8.02 3.93
N THR A 7 6.34 6.80 4.30
CA THR A 7 5.63 5.88 3.42
C THR A 7 4.23 5.66 3.96
N ILE A 8 3.26 5.73 3.06
CA ILE A 8 1.88 5.38 3.37
C ILE A 8 1.68 3.95 2.93
N LEU A 9 1.34 3.08 3.86
CA LEU A 9 1.07 1.68 3.56
C LEU A 9 -0.42 1.43 3.68
N LEU A 10 -1.05 1.18 2.54
CA LEU A 10 -2.45 0.83 2.48
C LEU A 10 -2.58 -0.68 2.68
N ILE A 11 -3.45 -1.08 3.57
CA ILE A 11 -3.69 -2.49 3.84
C ILE A 11 -5.08 -2.85 3.38
N GLY A 12 -5.17 -3.64 2.32
CA GLY A 12 -6.43 -4.17 1.85
C GLY A 12 -6.67 -5.54 2.45
N HIS A 13 -7.93 -5.93 2.55
CA HIS A 13 -8.24 -7.26 3.05
C HIS A 13 -7.73 -8.34 2.11
N GLY A 14 -7.87 -8.10 0.81
CA GLY A 14 -7.56 -9.07 -0.21
C GLY A 14 -8.80 -9.83 -0.65
N SER A 15 -8.79 -10.29 -1.87
CA SER A 15 -9.90 -11.01 -2.45
C SER A 15 -9.38 -12.21 -3.23
N ARG A 16 -10.15 -13.28 -3.22
CA ARG A 16 -9.85 -14.43 -4.07
C ARG A 16 -10.02 -14.09 -5.54
N GLU A 17 -10.83 -13.09 -5.83
CA GLU A 17 -11.01 -12.62 -7.19
C GLU A 17 -10.01 -11.53 -7.50
N SER A 18 -9.24 -11.74 -8.55
CA SER A 18 -8.16 -10.81 -8.90
C SER A 18 -8.67 -9.41 -9.23
N GLU A 19 -9.91 -9.29 -9.72
CA GLU A 19 -10.47 -7.99 -10.07
C GLU A 19 -10.51 -7.04 -8.89
N GLY A 20 -10.91 -7.52 -7.71
CA GLY A 20 -10.96 -6.67 -6.54
C GLY A 20 -9.59 -6.16 -6.14
N ASN A 21 -8.59 -7.03 -6.24
CA ASN A 21 -7.22 -6.64 -5.91
C ASN A 21 -6.67 -5.67 -6.95
N ASP A 22 -7.00 -5.88 -8.21
CA ASP A 22 -6.57 -5.01 -9.30
C ASP A 22 -7.16 -3.60 -9.16
N GLU A 23 -8.37 -3.49 -8.67
CA GLU A 23 -8.98 -2.18 -8.42
C GLU A 23 -8.18 -1.38 -7.38
N ILE A 24 -7.73 -2.05 -6.35
CA ILE A 24 -6.93 -1.40 -5.32
C ILE A 24 -5.59 -0.96 -5.90
N HIS A 25 -4.95 -1.82 -6.70
CA HIS A 25 -3.70 -1.44 -7.36
C HIS A 25 -3.88 -0.24 -8.29
N ARG A 26 -4.99 -0.18 -9.02
CA ARG A 26 -5.28 0.96 -9.89
C ARG A 26 -5.51 2.24 -9.08
N PHE A 27 -6.22 2.13 -7.97
CA PHE A 27 -6.43 3.26 -7.08
C PHE A 27 -5.10 3.81 -6.57
N VAL A 28 -4.21 2.93 -6.13
CA VAL A 28 -2.90 3.34 -5.64
C VAL A 28 -2.08 3.97 -6.76
N ALA A 29 -2.13 3.41 -7.96
CA ALA A 29 -1.41 3.98 -9.10
C ALA A 29 -1.89 5.40 -9.42
N GLN A 30 -3.20 5.62 -9.36
CA GLN A 30 -3.76 6.96 -9.57
C GLN A 30 -3.32 7.93 -8.48
N TRP A 31 -3.31 7.46 -7.24
CA TRP A 31 -2.88 8.30 -6.12
C TRP A 31 -1.42 8.69 -6.27
N ARG A 32 -0.56 7.74 -6.65
CA ARG A 32 0.85 8.04 -6.89
C ARG A 32 1.01 9.10 -7.97
N THR A 33 0.19 9.05 -8.99
CA THR A 33 0.23 10.04 -10.07
C THR A 33 -0.14 11.43 -9.58
N ARG A 34 -1.12 11.51 -8.68
CA ARG A 34 -1.58 12.79 -8.15
C ARG A 34 -0.66 13.33 -7.06
N GLN A 35 0.05 12.46 -6.37
CA GLN A 35 0.93 12.84 -5.27
C GLN A 35 2.32 12.25 -5.49
N PRO A 36 3.05 12.73 -6.52
CA PRO A 36 4.32 12.10 -6.90
C PRO A 36 5.41 12.22 -5.84
N GLY A 37 5.26 13.13 -4.90
CA GLY A 37 6.22 13.26 -3.80
C GLY A 37 5.99 12.30 -2.65
N TRP A 38 4.89 11.54 -2.68
CA TRP A 38 4.55 10.61 -1.61
C TRP A 38 4.96 9.19 -1.98
N ASN A 39 5.43 8.45 -0.97
CA ASN A 39 5.66 7.01 -1.11
C ASN A 39 4.40 6.29 -0.68
N ILE A 40 3.76 5.61 -1.62
CA ILE A 40 2.52 4.90 -1.35
C ILE A 40 2.72 3.44 -1.73
N GLU A 41 2.52 2.55 -0.77
CA GLU A 41 2.64 1.12 -0.97
C GLU A 41 1.32 0.46 -0.58
N VAL A 42 1.09 -0.74 -1.09
CA VAL A 42 -0.12 -1.50 -0.78
C VAL A 42 0.26 -2.94 -0.45
N CYS A 43 -0.45 -3.51 0.50
CA CYS A 43 -0.34 -4.92 0.81
C CYS A 43 -1.72 -5.46 1.17
N PHE A 44 -1.81 -6.77 1.31
CA PHE A 44 -3.07 -7.45 1.56
C PHE A 44 -2.92 -8.41 2.72
N ILE A 45 -4.01 -8.58 3.48
CA ILE A 45 -4.03 -9.50 4.59
C ILE A 45 -4.07 -10.94 4.08
N GLU A 46 -4.86 -11.18 3.03
CA GLU A 46 -5.06 -12.51 2.47
C GLU A 46 -5.13 -12.46 0.95
N PHE A 47 -4.93 -13.61 0.33
CA PHE A 47 -5.25 -13.92 -1.07
C PHE A 47 -4.43 -13.21 -2.14
N ALA A 48 -3.74 -12.15 -1.84
CA ALA A 48 -3.00 -11.41 -2.86
C ALA A 48 -1.66 -10.90 -2.33
N PRO A 49 -0.63 -10.88 -3.17
CA PRO A 49 0.64 -10.27 -2.80
C PRO A 49 0.59 -8.76 -3.05
N PRO A 50 1.45 -7.98 -2.39
CA PRO A 50 2.32 -8.44 -1.31
C PRO A 50 1.56 -8.68 -0.01
N SER A 51 2.08 -9.60 0.79
CA SER A 51 1.51 -9.90 2.10
C SER A 51 1.74 -8.73 3.05
N LEU A 52 1.02 -8.72 4.17
CA LEU A 52 1.21 -7.70 5.19
C LEU A 52 2.66 -7.68 5.68
N HIS A 53 3.25 -8.86 5.91
CA HIS A 53 4.63 -8.96 6.37
C HIS A 53 5.60 -8.33 5.36
N ASP A 54 5.47 -8.71 4.09
CA ASP A 54 6.34 -8.19 3.05
C ASP A 54 6.11 -6.71 2.82
N GLY A 55 4.85 -6.28 2.88
CA GLY A 55 4.53 -4.87 2.72
C GLY A 55 5.15 -4.00 3.81
N LEU A 56 5.10 -4.48 5.06
CA LEU A 56 5.72 -3.76 6.16
C LEU A 56 7.23 -3.68 6.01
N LEU A 57 7.87 -4.79 5.60
CA LEU A 57 9.30 -4.79 5.39
C LEU A 57 9.71 -3.80 4.29
N GLN A 58 9.00 -3.82 3.17
CA GLN A 58 9.29 -2.92 2.07
C GLN A 58 9.05 -1.46 2.44
N ALA A 59 7.94 -1.20 3.12
CA ALA A 59 7.61 0.17 3.51
C ALA A 59 8.62 0.74 4.51
N ALA A 60 9.10 -0.09 5.42
CA ALA A 60 10.05 0.35 6.43
C ALA A 60 11.45 0.59 5.85
N ALA A 61 11.79 -0.08 4.76
CA ALA A 61 13.12 0.04 4.17
C ALA A 61 13.26 1.42 3.53
N GLY A 62 14.15 2.23 4.05
CA GLY A 62 14.42 3.54 3.50
C GLY A 62 13.39 4.62 3.83
N SER A 63 12.47 4.32 4.73
CA SER A 63 11.45 5.29 5.15
C SER A 63 11.74 5.82 6.54
N ALA A 64 11.45 7.09 6.75
CA ALA A 64 11.56 7.70 8.08
C ALA A 64 10.41 7.21 8.98
N ARG A 65 9.21 7.11 8.44
CA ARG A 65 8.04 6.63 9.14
C ARG A 65 7.12 5.91 8.18
N VAL A 66 6.35 4.98 8.71
CA VAL A 66 5.33 4.28 7.94
C VAL A 66 3.97 4.60 8.55
N LEU A 67 3.11 5.20 7.73
CA LEU A 67 1.74 5.48 8.13
C LEU A 67 0.87 4.36 7.56
N VAL A 68 0.21 3.64 8.44
CA VAL A 68 -0.59 2.49 8.05
C VAL A 68 -2.06 2.91 7.93
N LEU A 69 -2.63 2.70 6.75
CA LEU A 69 -4.04 3.01 6.50
C LEU A 69 -4.78 1.75 6.09
N PRO A 70 -5.60 1.20 6.95
CA PRO A 70 -6.41 0.05 6.57
C PRO A 70 -7.55 0.49 5.65
N LEU A 71 -7.76 -0.26 4.60
CA LEU A 71 -8.89 -0.05 3.70
C LEU A 71 -10.02 -0.95 4.17
N ILE A 72 -11.00 -0.35 4.81
CA ILE A 72 -12.13 -1.07 5.32
C ILE A 72 -13.29 -0.89 4.37
N SER A 73 -13.78 -2.00 3.83
CA SER A 73 -14.93 -1.97 2.97
C SER A 73 -16.20 -2.04 3.81
N PRO A 74 -17.07 -1.05 3.72
CA PRO A 74 -18.36 -1.12 4.42
C PRO A 74 -19.27 -2.04 3.63
N VAL A 75 -19.39 -3.23 4.07
CA VAL A 75 -20.26 -4.20 3.41
C VAL A 75 -21.64 -4.16 4.01
#